data_83a8c54292a942d6d845956a98ed6ad7
#
_entry.id   83a8c54292a942d6d845956a98ed6ad7
#
_cell.length_a   1.000
_cell.length_b   1.000
_cell.length_c   1.000
_cell.angle_alpha   90.00
_cell.angle_beta   90.00
_cell.angle_gamma   90.00
#
_symmetry.space_group_name_H-M   'P 1'
#
loop_
_entity.id
_entity.type
_entity.pdbx_description
1 polymer ?
#
loop_
_entity_poly.entity_id
_entity_poly.type
_entity_poly.pdbx_seq_one_letter_code
_entity_poly.pdbx_strand_id
1 'polypeptide(L)'
;WTVYSVGGGALAEEGISTNVSPDIYEMTKMSEILGWCERTGRSYWEYVQQCESSDIWDYLHEVWKTMQEAVERGLEQEGALPGPLNLRRKAATYYIKANGYKDNLKSRGLVFSYALAVSEENASGNIVVTAPTCGSSGVIPAVLKYLKLFKNKTDEQIINALKIAGLIGNLARFNASISGAEVGCQGEIGVACSMAAAA
;
A
#
# COMPACT_ATOMS: atom_id res chain seq x y z
N TRP A 1 -22.94 -17.40 12.66
CA TRP A 1 -22.33 -16.68 11.54
C TRP A 1 -20.84 -17.02 11.47
N THR A 2 -20.42 -17.57 10.32
CA THR A 2 -19.05 -18.02 10.11
C THR A 2 -18.44 -17.21 8.95
N VAL A 3 -17.29 -16.60 9.20
CA VAL A 3 -16.57 -15.78 8.21
C VAL A 3 -15.14 -16.32 8.08
N TYR A 4 -14.68 -16.46 6.85
CA TYR A 4 -13.34 -16.92 6.51
C TYR A 4 -12.49 -15.77 6.02
N SER A 5 -11.26 -15.65 6.50
CA SER A 5 -10.27 -14.78 5.88
C SER A 5 -9.68 -15.48 4.65
N VAL A 6 -9.79 -14.85 3.50
CA VAL A 6 -9.30 -15.41 2.21
C VAL A 6 -8.02 -14.74 1.72
N GLY A 7 -7.37 -13.98 2.59
CA GLY A 7 -6.11 -13.27 2.29
C GLY A 7 -6.34 -11.83 1.81
N GLY A 8 -5.28 -11.01 1.86
CA GLY A 8 -5.31 -9.63 1.41
C GLY A 8 -6.33 -8.71 2.13
N GLY A 9 -6.83 -9.11 3.31
CA GLY A 9 -7.89 -8.40 4.03
C GLY A 9 -9.30 -8.74 3.56
N ALA A 10 -9.48 -9.60 2.56
CA ALA A 10 -10.78 -10.03 2.08
C ALA A 10 -11.42 -11.08 3.00
N LEU A 11 -12.74 -11.01 3.13
CA LEU A 11 -13.54 -11.93 3.92
C LEU A 11 -14.54 -12.66 3.01
N ALA A 12 -14.76 -13.94 3.29
CA ALA A 12 -15.79 -14.75 2.65
C ALA A 12 -16.74 -15.31 3.71
N GLU A 13 -18.03 -15.36 3.39
CA GLU A 13 -19.05 -16.03 4.21
C GLU A 13 -19.34 -17.43 3.67
N GLU A 14 -19.71 -18.35 4.56
CA GLU A 14 -20.08 -19.70 4.17
C GLU A 14 -21.31 -19.70 3.25
N GLY A 15 -21.19 -20.30 2.07
CA GLY A 15 -22.26 -20.34 1.06
C GLY A 15 -22.42 -19.10 0.19
N ILE A 16 -21.62 -18.05 0.39
CA ILE A 16 -21.61 -16.87 -0.47
C ILE A 16 -20.39 -16.97 -1.39
N SER A 17 -20.65 -17.05 -2.71
CA SER A 17 -19.58 -16.92 -3.70
C SER A 17 -18.96 -15.54 -3.56
N THR A 18 -17.66 -15.46 -3.29
CA THR A 18 -16.92 -14.20 -3.39
C THR A 18 -17.06 -13.71 -4.83
N ASN A 19 -17.59 -12.51 -5.01
CA ASN A 19 -17.57 -11.85 -6.31
C ASN A 19 -16.11 -11.71 -6.73
N VAL A 20 -15.68 -12.59 -7.59
CA VAL A 20 -14.38 -12.47 -8.27
C VAL A 20 -14.53 -11.24 -9.15
N SER A 21 -13.81 -10.17 -8.81
CA SER A 21 -13.73 -9.01 -9.69
C SER A 21 -13.30 -9.49 -11.08
N PRO A 22 -13.95 -9.04 -12.15
CA PRO A 22 -13.58 -9.45 -13.49
C PRO A 22 -12.10 -9.10 -13.75
N ASP A 23 -11.39 -9.96 -14.45
CA ASP A 23 -10.03 -9.69 -14.91
C ASP A 23 -10.07 -8.60 -15.98
N ILE A 24 -9.87 -7.35 -15.58
CA ILE A 24 -9.90 -6.19 -16.47
C ILE A 24 -8.56 -5.96 -17.18
N TYR A 25 -7.49 -6.61 -16.71
CA TYR A 25 -6.15 -6.52 -17.29
C TYR A 25 -5.88 -7.75 -18.16
N GLU A 26 -5.80 -7.54 -19.48
CA GLU A 26 -5.49 -8.62 -20.44
C GLU A 26 -4.04 -9.10 -20.33
N MET A 27 -3.12 -8.17 -20.00
CA MET A 27 -1.70 -8.48 -19.87
C MET A 27 -1.36 -8.87 -18.44
N THR A 28 -0.90 -10.11 -18.26
CA THR A 28 -0.56 -10.67 -16.94
C THR A 28 0.94 -10.75 -16.66
N LYS A 29 1.79 -10.34 -17.63
CA LYS A 29 3.25 -10.32 -17.50
C LYS A 29 3.80 -8.93 -17.72
N MET A 30 4.80 -8.58 -16.91
CA MET A 30 5.48 -7.27 -17.02
C MET A 30 6.10 -7.05 -18.41
N SER A 31 6.62 -8.10 -19.05
CA SER A 31 7.19 -8.04 -20.41
C SER A 31 6.16 -7.66 -21.48
N GLU A 32 4.91 -8.05 -21.32
CA GLU A 32 3.82 -7.72 -22.24
C GLU A 32 3.46 -6.23 -22.12
N ILE A 33 3.34 -5.75 -20.88
CA ILE A 33 3.04 -4.33 -20.59
C ILE A 33 4.19 -3.45 -21.04
N LEU A 34 5.45 -3.85 -20.81
CA LEU A 34 6.62 -3.14 -21.30
C LEU A 34 6.59 -3.02 -22.82
N GLY A 35 6.35 -4.12 -23.53
CA GLY A 35 6.21 -4.12 -24.98
C GLY A 35 5.06 -3.25 -25.48
N TRP A 36 3.97 -3.15 -24.74
CA TRP A 36 2.88 -2.22 -25.03
C TRP A 36 3.33 -0.76 -24.88
N CYS A 37 4.01 -0.43 -23.78
CA CYS A 37 4.56 0.90 -23.54
C CYS A 37 5.54 1.33 -24.65
N GLU A 38 6.44 0.44 -25.04
CA GLU A 38 7.41 0.70 -26.13
C GLU A 38 6.74 0.92 -27.48
N ARG A 39 5.72 0.13 -27.83
CA ARG A 39 5.00 0.30 -29.10
C ARG A 39 4.13 1.54 -29.16
N THR A 40 3.56 1.95 -28.02
CA THR A 40 2.60 3.08 -27.96
C THR A 40 3.23 4.39 -27.56
N GLY A 41 4.45 4.37 -27.00
CA GLY A 41 5.10 5.54 -26.41
C GLY A 41 4.44 6.01 -25.12
N ARG A 42 3.61 5.16 -24.49
CA ARG A 42 2.85 5.49 -23.28
C ARG A 42 3.50 4.88 -22.03
N SER A 43 3.15 5.45 -20.89
CA SER A 43 3.61 5.01 -19.56
C SER A 43 2.71 3.93 -18.94
N TYR A 44 3.19 3.27 -17.87
CA TYR A 44 2.44 2.24 -17.15
C TYR A 44 1.12 2.75 -16.56
N TRP A 45 1.09 3.97 -16.03
CA TRP A 45 -0.14 4.52 -15.48
C TRP A 45 -1.20 4.80 -16.56
N GLU A 46 -0.78 5.12 -17.82
CA GLU A 46 -1.69 5.25 -18.94
C GLU A 46 -2.25 3.90 -19.41
N TYR A 47 -1.48 2.82 -19.27
CA TYR A 47 -1.99 1.46 -19.47
C TYR A 47 -3.11 1.15 -18.47
N VAL A 48 -2.90 1.44 -17.17
CA VAL A 48 -3.94 1.28 -16.15
C VAL A 48 -5.18 2.11 -16.50
N GLN A 49 -5.00 3.36 -16.89
CA GLN A 49 -6.10 4.23 -17.28
C GLN A 49 -6.88 3.75 -18.51
N GLN A 50 -6.25 3.01 -19.41
CA GLN A 50 -6.92 2.40 -20.56
C GLN A 50 -7.77 1.17 -20.15
N CYS A 51 -7.33 0.40 -19.15
CA CYS A 51 -8.00 -0.80 -18.70
C CYS A 51 -9.15 -0.52 -17.71
N GLU A 52 -8.97 0.48 -16.85
CA GLU A 52 -9.89 0.82 -15.78
C GLU A 52 -11.00 1.77 -16.22
N SER A 53 -12.13 1.77 -15.51
CA SER A 53 -13.19 2.77 -15.68
C SER A 53 -12.76 4.14 -15.14
N SER A 54 -13.52 5.19 -15.48
CA SER A 54 -13.26 6.55 -14.98
C SER A 54 -13.29 6.67 -13.46
N ASP A 55 -14.02 5.80 -12.78
CA ASP A 55 -14.22 5.82 -11.33
C ASP A 55 -12.93 5.50 -10.55
N ILE A 56 -11.92 4.93 -11.23
CA ILE A 56 -10.61 4.64 -10.61
C ILE A 56 -9.95 5.90 -10.05
N TRP A 57 -10.18 7.07 -10.65
CA TRP A 57 -9.62 8.33 -10.17
C TRP A 57 -10.16 8.70 -8.79
N ASP A 58 -11.49 8.69 -8.63
CA ASP A 58 -12.14 9.04 -7.39
C ASP A 58 -11.79 8.03 -6.30
N TYR A 59 -11.77 6.74 -6.65
CA TYR A 59 -11.34 5.67 -5.75
C TYR A 59 -9.90 5.86 -5.26
N LEU A 60 -8.95 6.15 -6.16
CA LEU A 60 -7.55 6.34 -5.77
C LEU A 60 -7.33 7.63 -4.97
N HIS A 61 -8.14 8.66 -5.19
CA HIS A 61 -8.14 9.84 -4.32
C HIS A 61 -8.60 9.51 -2.89
N GLU A 62 -9.63 8.71 -2.74
CA GLU A 62 -10.08 8.23 -1.43
C GLU A 62 -9.02 7.34 -0.76
N VAL A 63 -8.41 6.42 -1.52
CA VAL A 63 -7.29 5.60 -1.06
C VAL A 63 -6.14 6.47 -0.56
N TRP A 64 -5.73 7.47 -1.33
CA TRP A 64 -4.64 8.36 -0.93
C TRP A 64 -4.99 9.18 0.31
N LYS A 65 -6.19 9.71 0.38
CA LYS A 65 -6.68 10.41 1.58
C LYS A 65 -6.62 9.52 2.81
N THR A 66 -7.15 8.30 2.72
CA THR A 66 -7.14 7.32 3.82
C THR A 66 -5.73 6.95 4.25
N MET A 67 -4.79 6.79 3.30
CA MET A 67 -3.37 6.55 3.60
C MET A 67 -2.75 7.71 4.39
N GLN A 68 -3.01 8.95 4.00
CA GLN A 68 -2.50 10.13 4.70
C GLN A 68 -3.06 10.22 6.13
N GLU A 69 -4.37 10.07 6.27
CA GLU A 69 -5.06 10.09 7.57
C GLU A 69 -4.54 8.99 8.51
N ALA A 70 -4.28 7.79 8.01
CA ALA A 70 -3.71 6.70 8.81
C ALA A 70 -2.30 7.05 9.32
N VAL A 71 -1.45 7.66 8.49
CA VAL A 71 -0.13 8.12 8.93
C VAL A 71 -0.25 9.21 9.99
N GLU A 72 -1.14 10.19 9.80
CA GLU A 72 -1.34 11.30 10.72
C GLU A 72 -1.84 10.82 12.08
N ARG A 73 -2.91 10.04 12.10
CA ARG A 73 -3.42 9.44 13.34
C ARG A 73 -2.36 8.64 14.08
N GLY A 74 -1.61 7.78 13.38
CA GLY A 74 -0.59 6.94 14.00
C GLY A 74 0.60 7.72 14.56
N LEU A 75 0.92 8.89 14.00
CA LEU A 75 1.95 9.78 14.52
C LEU A 75 1.51 10.57 15.77
N GLU A 76 0.20 10.79 15.92
CA GLU A 76 -0.38 11.50 17.08
C GLU A 76 -0.66 10.57 18.27
N GLN A 77 -0.71 9.26 18.03
CA GLN A 77 -1.05 8.29 19.07
C GLN A 77 0.19 7.83 19.85
N GLU A 78 0.04 7.79 21.17
CA GLU A 78 1.04 7.28 22.11
C GLU A 78 0.47 6.12 22.96
N GLY A 79 1.29 5.53 23.82
CA GLY A 79 0.88 4.49 24.76
C GLY A 79 1.22 3.09 24.27
N ALA A 80 0.35 2.12 24.55
CA ALA A 80 0.53 0.71 24.20
C ALA A 80 -0.49 0.27 23.15
N LEU A 81 -0.05 -0.65 22.27
CA LEU A 81 -0.93 -1.35 21.35
C LEU A 81 -1.84 -2.31 22.11
N PRO A 82 -3.06 -2.56 21.62
CA PRO A 82 -3.95 -3.55 22.22
C PRO A 82 -3.34 -4.96 22.15
N GLY A 83 -3.71 -5.80 23.12
CA GLY A 83 -3.28 -7.18 23.17
C GLY A 83 -2.41 -7.52 24.37
N PRO A 84 -2.13 -8.83 24.59
CA PRO A 84 -1.48 -9.31 25.81
C PRO A 84 0.01 -8.96 25.91
N LEU A 85 0.66 -8.59 24.80
CA LEU A 85 2.09 -8.28 24.77
C LEU A 85 2.41 -6.86 25.27
N ASN A 86 1.41 -6.01 25.41
CA ASN A 86 1.55 -4.62 25.88
C ASN A 86 2.67 -3.83 25.17
N LEU A 87 2.76 -4.00 23.84
CA LEU A 87 3.78 -3.36 23.01
C LEU A 87 3.58 -1.86 22.96
N ARG A 88 4.63 -1.10 23.23
CA ARG A 88 4.58 0.36 23.15
C ARG A 88 4.56 0.85 21.70
N ARG A 89 3.73 1.84 21.42
CA ARG A 89 3.78 2.60 20.16
C ARG A 89 5.12 3.31 20.04
N LYS A 90 5.66 3.37 18.85
CA LYS A 90 7.00 3.89 18.54
C LYS A 90 7.00 4.97 17.48
N ALA A 91 5.95 5.05 16.65
CA ALA A 91 5.89 5.93 15.49
C ALA A 91 6.17 7.39 15.84
N ALA A 92 5.48 7.96 16.83
CA ALA A 92 5.66 9.33 17.30
C ALA A 92 7.10 9.58 17.78
N THR A 93 7.66 8.66 18.57
CA THR A 93 9.04 8.77 19.08
C THR A 93 10.07 8.74 17.96
N TYR A 94 9.88 7.86 16.96
CA TYR A 94 10.77 7.78 15.79
C TYR A 94 10.66 9.04 14.92
N TYR A 95 9.46 9.56 14.75
CA TYR A 95 9.23 10.79 14.00
C TYR A 95 9.96 12.00 14.62
N ILE A 96 9.84 12.17 15.96
CA ILE A 96 10.54 13.22 16.68
C ILE A 96 12.06 13.08 16.53
N LYS A 97 12.59 11.88 16.72
CA LYS A 97 14.03 11.60 16.55
C LYS A 97 14.51 11.86 15.13
N ALA A 98 13.74 11.41 14.13
CA ALA A 98 14.07 11.59 12.72
C ALA A 98 14.18 13.05 12.31
N ASN A 99 13.35 13.93 12.88
CA ASN A 99 13.43 15.36 12.62
C ASN A 99 14.72 16.01 13.16
N GLY A 100 15.36 15.40 14.15
CA GLY A 100 16.67 15.84 14.69
C GLY A 100 17.88 15.26 13.94
N TYR A 101 17.68 14.36 12.97
CA TYR A 101 18.78 13.76 12.23
C TYR A 101 19.26 14.63 11.06
N LYS A 102 20.52 14.43 10.67
CA LYS A 102 21.06 15.00 9.42
C LYS A 102 20.42 14.31 8.19
N ASP A 103 20.45 14.97 7.05
CA ASP A 103 19.68 14.68 5.85
C ASP A 103 19.58 13.20 5.43
N ASN A 104 20.70 12.47 5.42
CA ASN A 104 20.71 11.06 5.01
C ASN A 104 19.99 10.12 5.98
N LEU A 105 20.03 10.40 7.28
CA LEU A 105 19.33 9.62 8.29
C LEU A 105 17.91 10.13 8.49
N LYS A 106 17.68 11.43 8.29
CA LYS A 106 16.36 12.05 8.42
C LYS A 106 15.35 11.40 7.47
N SER A 107 15.69 11.29 6.19
CA SER A 107 14.81 10.69 5.18
C SER A 107 14.41 9.25 5.53
N ARG A 108 15.39 8.43 5.93
CA ARG A 108 15.13 7.05 6.37
C ARG A 108 14.28 7.02 7.63
N GLY A 109 14.63 7.81 8.63
CA GLY A 109 13.88 7.87 9.90
C GLY A 109 12.43 8.30 9.70
N LEU A 110 12.16 9.22 8.78
CA LEU A 110 10.80 9.66 8.45
C LEU A 110 10.00 8.55 7.75
N VAL A 111 10.56 7.89 6.74
CA VAL A 111 9.88 6.76 6.08
C VAL A 111 9.57 5.65 7.10
N PHE A 112 10.52 5.31 7.98
CA PHE A 112 10.28 4.34 9.05
C PHE A 112 9.16 4.77 10.00
N SER A 113 9.13 6.04 10.41
CA SER A 113 8.10 6.53 11.32
C SER A 113 6.71 6.50 10.69
N TYR A 114 6.59 6.85 9.40
CA TYR A 114 5.33 6.77 8.66
C TYR A 114 4.85 5.31 8.50
N ALA A 115 5.75 4.39 8.18
CA ALA A 115 5.40 2.98 8.07
C ALA A 115 4.96 2.40 9.43
N LEU A 116 5.66 2.74 10.52
CA LEU A 116 5.28 2.36 11.87
C LEU A 116 3.91 2.94 12.25
N ALA A 117 3.63 4.20 11.92
CA ALA A 117 2.35 4.84 12.21
C ALA A 117 1.17 4.04 11.65
N VAL A 118 1.23 3.68 10.36
CA VAL A 118 0.17 2.87 9.74
C VAL A 118 0.11 1.45 10.31
N SER A 119 1.26 0.83 10.59
CA SER A 119 1.30 -0.51 11.21
C SER A 119 0.69 -0.52 12.60
N GLU A 120 0.90 0.53 13.39
CA GLU A 120 0.31 0.70 14.72
C GLU A 120 -1.19 0.99 14.65
N GLU A 121 -1.64 1.73 13.65
CA GLU A 121 -3.07 1.92 13.37
C GLU A 121 -3.76 0.59 12.98
N ASN A 122 -3.13 -0.18 12.09
CA ASN A 122 -3.61 -1.53 11.75
C ASN A 122 -3.69 -2.44 12.98
N ALA A 123 -2.65 -2.47 13.81
CA ALA A 123 -2.62 -3.28 15.04
C ALA A 123 -3.67 -2.84 16.07
N SER A 124 -4.13 -1.61 16.01
CA SER A 124 -5.17 -1.05 16.88
C SER A 124 -6.59 -1.24 16.35
N GLY A 125 -6.76 -1.87 15.16
CA GLY A 125 -8.06 -2.07 14.53
C GLY A 125 -8.64 -0.81 13.87
N ASN A 126 -7.79 0.20 13.62
CA ASN A 126 -8.19 1.43 12.95
C ASN A 126 -8.21 1.26 11.42
N ILE A 127 -8.81 2.22 10.72
CA ILE A 127 -8.93 2.19 9.26
C ILE A 127 -7.57 2.41 8.62
N VAL A 128 -7.15 1.44 7.80
CA VAL A 128 -5.95 1.50 6.94
C VAL A 128 -6.28 0.96 5.56
N VAL A 129 -5.49 1.36 4.56
CA VAL A 129 -5.57 0.77 3.22
C VAL A 129 -4.79 -0.54 3.20
N THR A 130 -5.45 -1.66 2.90
CA THR A 130 -4.84 -3.00 2.87
C THR A 130 -4.20 -3.28 1.51
N ALA A 131 -3.06 -2.66 1.24
CA ALA A 131 -2.37 -2.80 -0.04
C ALA A 131 -0.88 -3.18 0.15
N PRO A 132 -0.45 -4.41 -0.22
CA PRO A 132 -1.28 -5.52 -0.73
C PRO A 132 -2.07 -6.27 0.36
N THR A 133 -1.69 -6.15 1.65
CA THR A 133 -2.31 -6.83 2.79
C THR A 133 -2.29 -5.94 4.03
N CYS A 134 -2.97 -6.34 5.10
CA CYS A 134 -2.97 -5.63 6.38
C CYS A 134 -1.55 -5.50 6.98
N GLY A 135 -0.78 -6.60 6.98
CA GLY A 135 0.55 -6.63 7.58
C GLY A 135 1.59 -5.76 6.87
N SER A 136 1.39 -5.46 5.59
CA SER A 136 2.27 -4.63 4.78
C SER A 136 1.71 -3.24 4.45
N SER A 137 0.56 -2.89 5.02
CA SER A 137 -0.20 -1.65 4.73
C SER A 137 0.56 -0.34 4.97
N GLY A 138 1.64 -0.37 5.75
CA GLY A 138 2.46 0.80 6.04
C GLY A 138 3.48 1.17 4.96
N VAL A 139 3.82 0.27 4.03
CA VAL A 139 4.94 0.46 3.10
C VAL A 139 4.65 1.55 2.06
N ILE A 140 3.56 1.41 1.31
CA ILE A 140 3.19 2.34 0.24
C ILE A 140 2.91 3.75 0.78
N PRO A 141 2.06 3.94 1.82
CA PRO A 141 1.76 5.28 2.32
C PRO A 141 3.00 5.99 2.87
N ALA A 142 3.94 5.26 3.48
CA ALA A 142 5.18 5.85 3.99
C ALA A 142 6.06 6.43 2.87
N VAL A 143 6.24 5.68 1.78
CA VAL A 143 7.02 6.12 0.62
C VAL A 143 6.34 7.29 -0.08
N LEU A 144 5.04 7.19 -0.36
CA LEU A 144 4.30 8.25 -1.04
C LEU A 144 4.22 9.54 -0.23
N LYS A 145 4.00 9.46 1.09
CA LYS A 145 4.03 10.64 1.97
C LYS A 145 5.40 11.31 1.96
N TYR A 146 6.47 10.53 2.00
CA TYR A 146 7.82 11.05 1.87
C TYR A 146 8.04 11.76 0.52
N LEU A 147 7.62 11.14 -0.58
CA LEU A 147 7.73 11.72 -1.92
C LEU A 147 6.95 13.05 -2.03
N LYS A 148 5.73 13.08 -1.50
CA LYS A 148 4.92 14.30 -1.48
C LYS A 148 5.59 15.43 -0.73
N LEU A 149 6.05 15.18 0.49
CA LEU A 149 6.57 16.22 1.39
C LEU A 149 8.00 16.66 1.07
N PHE A 150 8.87 15.74 0.64
CA PHE A 150 10.31 16.00 0.47
C PHE A 150 10.78 16.02 -0.97
N LYS A 151 9.97 15.54 -1.91
CA LYS A 151 10.23 15.62 -3.34
C LYS A 151 9.20 16.50 -4.07
N ASN A 152 8.34 17.19 -3.31
CA ASN A 152 7.33 18.11 -3.81
C ASN A 152 6.45 17.53 -4.94
N LYS A 153 6.10 16.24 -4.81
CA LYS A 153 5.22 15.59 -5.79
C LYS A 153 3.80 16.10 -5.66
N THR A 154 3.16 16.35 -6.79
CA THR A 154 1.75 16.78 -6.84
C THR A 154 0.82 15.61 -6.51
N ASP A 155 -0.43 15.91 -6.12
CA ASP A 155 -1.43 14.85 -5.88
C ASP A 155 -1.67 14.02 -7.14
N GLU A 156 -1.72 14.63 -8.32
CA GLU A 156 -1.84 13.93 -9.60
C GLU A 156 -0.69 12.91 -9.80
N GLN A 157 0.55 13.32 -9.50
CA GLN A 157 1.70 12.40 -9.59
C GLN A 157 1.59 11.25 -8.60
N ILE A 158 1.08 11.51 -7.39
CA ILE A 158 0.84 10.46 -6.39
C ILE A 158 -0.28 9.50 -6.84
N ILE A 159 -1.36 10.01 -7.44
CA ILE A 159 -2.42 9.16 -7.98
C ILE A 159 -1.91 8.29 -9.13
N ASN A 160 -1.08 8.84 -10.04
CA ASN A 160 -0.45 8.05 -11.10
C ASN A 160 0.52 7.00 -10.54
N ALA A 161 1.26 7.32 -9.48
CA ALA A 161 2.10 6.37 -8.74
C ALA A 161 1.26 5.22 -8.12
N LEU A 162 0.10 5.53 -7.54
CA LEU A 162 -0.82 4.52 -7.01
C LEU A 162 -1.37 3.59 -8.09
N LYS A 163 -1.65 4.09 -9.31
CA LYS A 163 -2.02 3.23 -10.45
C LYS A 163 -0.93 2.22 -10.75
N ILE A 164 0.33 2.67 -10.83
CA ILE A 164 1.46 1.79 -11.09
C ILE A 164 1.63 0.78 -9.94
N ALA A 165 1.54 1.23 -8.69
CA ALA A 165 1.59 0.35 -7.53
C ALA A 165 0.52 -0.75 -7.60
N GLY A 166 -0.73 -0.39 -7.91
CA GLY A 166 -1.83 -1.34 -8.11
C GLY A 166 -1.56 -2.36 -9.21
N LEU A 167 -1.03 -1.90 -10.36
CA LEU A 167 -0.64 -2.76 -11.46
C LEU A 167 0.40 -3.82 -11.04
N ILE A 168 1.45 -3.40 -10.32
CA ILE A 168 2.47 -4.32 -9.82
C ILE A 168 1.88 -5.31 -8.80
N GLY A 169 0.99 -4.85 -7.93
CA GLY A 169 0.26 -5.73 -7.00
C GLY A 169 -0.58 -6.79 -7.72
N ASN A 170 -1.28 -6.41 -8.78
CA ASN A 170 -2.04 -7.32 -9.63
C ASN A 170 -1.13 -8.33 -10.35
N LEU A 171 -0.01 -7.90 -10.90
CA LEU A 171 0.96 -8.83 -11.51
C LEU A 171 1.49 -9.86 -10.51
N ALA A 172 1.77 -9.43 -9.27
CA ALA A 172 2.18 -10.35 -8.21
C ALA A 172 1.06 -11.33 -7.85
N ARG A 173 -0.20 -10.87 -7.78
CA ARG A 173 -1.36 -11.72 -7.52
C ARG A 173 -1.57 -12.77 -8.62
N PHE A 174 -1.43 -12.40 -9.90
CA PHE A 174 -1.61 -13.30 -11.03
C PHE A 174 -0.51 -14.36 -11.14
N ASN A 175 0.73 -13.98 -10.90
CA ASN A 175 1.88 -14.87 -11.16
C ASN A 175 2.38 -15.59 -9.90
N ALA A 176 1.91 -15.19 -8.72
CA ALA A 176 2.30 -15.77 -7.42
C ALA A 176 1.13 -15.62 -6.44
N SER A 177 1.42 -15.15 -5.23
CA SER A 177 0.41 -14.79 -4.24
C SER A 177 0.81 -13.52 -3.48
N ILE A 178 -0.18 -12.78 -3.03
CA ILE A 178 -0.01 -11.64 -2.11
C ILE A 178 -0.30 -12.04 -0.65
N SER A 179 -0.80 -13.26 -0.42
CA SER A 179 -1.24 -13.72 0.89
C SER A 179 -0.06 -14.15 1.75
N GLY A 180 0.09 -13.54 2.94
CA GLY A 180 1.09 -13.97 3.91
C GLY A 180 0.91 -15.41 4.40
N ALA A 181 -0.31 -15.99 4.30
CA ALA A 181 -0.58 -17.38 4.61
C ALA A 181 0.04 -18.36 3.60
N GLU A 182 0.19 -17.94 2.34
CA GLU A 182 0.73 -18.76 1.26
C GLU A 182 2.22 -18.54 1.05
N VAL A 183 2.66 -17.28 1.01
CA VAL A 183 4.04 -16.90 0.67
C VAL A 183 4.86 -16.40 1.86
N GLY A 184 4.26 -16.39 3.05
CA GLY A 184 4.87 -15.89 4.28
C GLY A 184 5.02 -14.36 4.30
N CYS A 185 5.44 -13.84 5.45
CA CYS A 185 5.63 -12.40 5.65
C CYS A 185 6.65 -11.79 4.65
N GLN A 186 7.65 -12.56 4.23
CA GLN A 186 8.66 -12.08 3.27
C GLN A 186 8.05 -11.83 1.89
N GLY A 187 7.18 -12.71 1.40
CA GLY A 187 6.47 -12.52 0.14
C GLY A 187 5.52 -11.32 0.21
N GLU A 188 4.76 -11.23 1.29
CA GLU A 188 3.84 -10.11 1.56
C GLU A 188 4.57 -8.75 1.53
N ILE A 189 5.64 -8.60 2.31
CA ILE A 189 6.44 -7.37 2.36
C ILE A 189 7.17 -7.14 1.03
N GLY A 190 7.66 -8.21 0.38
CA GLY A 190 8.31 -8.13 -0.92
C GLY A 190 7.40 -7.54 -2.00
N VAL A 191 6.12 -7.94 -2.02
CA VAL A 191 5.12 -7.36 -2.93
C VAL A 191 4.89 -5.88 -2.61
N ALA A 192 4.70 -5.53 -1.34
CA ALA A 192 4.52 -4.13 -0.93
C ALA A 192 5.71 -3.24 -1.32
N CYS A 193 6.94 -3.74 -1.12
CA CYS A 193 8.16 -3.05 -1.52
C CYS A 193 8.25 -2.90 -3.05
N SER A 194 7.87 -3.91 -3.82
CA SER A 194 7.84 -3.84 -5.28
C SER A 194 6.82 -2.81 -5.78
N MET A 195 5.62 -2.78 -5.18
CA MET A 195 4.60 -1.78 -5.46
C MET A 195 5.09 -0.36 -5.16
N ALA A 196 5.72 -0.16 -4.00
CA ALA A 196 6.24 1.14 -3.59
C ALA A 196 7.47 1.59 -4.38
N ALA A 197 8.29 0.65 -4.88
CA ALA A 197 9.46 0.96 -5.70
C ALA A 197 9.09 1.34 -7.14
N ALA A 198 7.96 0.82 -7.65
CA ALA A 198 7.46 1.13 -8.98
C ALA A 198 6.68 2.45 -9.02
N ALA A 199 6.12 2.84 -7.87
CA ALA A 199 5.37 4.09 -7.70
C ALA A 199 6.30 5.32 -7.69
#